data_4191849e5d379b28360a400a0275691c
#
_entry.id   4191849e5d379b28360a400a0275691c
#
_cell.length_a   1.000
_cell.length_b   1.000
_cell.length_c   1.000
_cell.angle_alpha   90.00
_cell.angle_beta   90.00
_cell.angle_gamma   90.00
#
_symmetry.space_group_name_H-M   'P 1'
#
loop_
_entity.id
_entity.type
_entity.pdbx_description
1 polymer ?
#
loop_
_entity_poly.entity_id
_entity_poly.type
_entity_poly.pdbx_seq_one_letter_code
_entity_poly.pdbx_strand_id
1 'polypeptide(L)'
;MATNQRSRIAILSGAKIVITEVGSYESNMLDIAARAEVSRATVYNHFSDKEEMMTSLLESEIRRLFEIAKKSPTKRDALFNLSLEISKDPALRKMVETDPLDIAKFVTVTDHPLWSLISESLTSLFGETSGLVLHWLIGQVAAPLTPAESSSQADQLARAL
;
A
#
# COMPACT_ATOMS: atom_id res chain seq x y z
N MET A 1 -9.88 -6.66 -23.98
CA MET A 1 -8.93 -5.96 -23.06
C MET A 1 -9.64 -5.25 -21.89
N ALA A 2 -10.67 -4.44 -22.10
CA ALA A 2 -11.34 -3.73 -20.99
C ALA A 2 -11.97 -4.63 -19.92
N THR A 3 -12.56 -5.76 -20.26
CA THR A 3 -13.18 -6.69 -19.30
C THR A 3 -12.14 -7.37 -18.41
N ASN A 4 -10.99 -7.78 -18.95
CA ASN A 4 -9.89 -8.37 -18.21
C ASN A 4 -9.33 -7.40 -17.15
N GLN A 5 -9.10 -6.14 -17.54
CA GLN A 5 -8.64 -5.10 -16.61
C GLN A 5 -9.66 -4.83 -15.48
N ARG A 6 -10.95 -4.80 -15.80
CA ARG A 6 -12.00 -4.61 -14.78
C ARG A 6 -12.05 -5.76 -13.78
N SER A 7 -11.98 -7.00 -14.25
CA SER A 7 -11.93 -8.18 -13.37
C SER A 7 -10.71 -8.16 -12.47
N ARG A 8 -9.52 -7.81 -13.00
CA ARG A 8 -8.30 -7.69 -12.19
C ARG A 8 -8.46 -6.66 -11.07
N ILE A 9 -9.00 -5.48 -11.37
CA ILE A 9 -9.26 -4.43 -10.36
C ILE A 9 -10.27 -4.92 -9.32
N ALA A 10 -11.36 -5.56 -9.73
CA ALA A 10 -12.36 -6.11 -8.81
C ALA A 10 -11.74 -7.15 -7.86
N ILE A 11 -10.90 -8.05 -8.37
CA ILE A 11 -10.20 -9.06 -7.56
C ILE A 11 -9.29 -8.39 -6.52
N LEU A 12 -8.47 -7.42 -6.91
CA LEU A 12 -7.58 -6.71 -5.98
C LEU A 12 -8.38 -5.92 -4.93
N SER A 13 -9.49 -5.30 -5.31
CA SER A 13 -10.40 -4.64 -4.36
C SER A 13 -11.05 -5.63 -3.39
N GLY A 14 -11.51 -6.78 -3.88
CA GLY A 14 -12.05 -7.87 -3.06
C GLY A 14 -11.00 -8.43 -2.09
N ALA A 15 -9.76 -8.60 -2.55
CA ALA A 15 -8.65 -9.03 -1.72
C ALA A 15 -8.38 -8.03 -0.57
N LYS A 16 -8.35 -6.73 -0.85
CA LYS A 16 -8.17 -5.69 0.17
C LYS A 16 -9.28 -5.73 1.22
N ILE A 17 -10.53 -5.95 0.82
CA ILE A 17 -11.66 -6.09 1.75
C ILE A 17 -11.47 -7.31 2.66
N VAL A 18 -11.16 -8.49 2.08
CA VAL A 18 -10.94 -9.72 2.86
C VAL A 18 -9.80 -9.53 3.86
N ILE A 19 -8.67 -8.93 3.43
CA ILE A 19 -7.53 -8.64 4.31
C ILE A 19 -7.95 -7.71 5.46
N THR A 20 -8.77 -6.71 5.19
CA THR A 20 -9.29 -5.81 6.25
C THR A 20 -10.11 -6.57 7.30
N GLU A 21 -10.79 -7.63 6.91
CA GLU A 21 -11.64 -8.42 7.81
C GLU A 21 -10.84 -9.45 8.61
N VAL A 22 -9.94 -10.20 7.96
CA VAL A 22 -9.30 -11.38 8.57
C VAL A 22 -7.76 -11.36 8.57
N GLY A 23 -7.12 -10.40 7.96
CA GLY A 23 -5.67 -10.36 7.77
C GLY A 23 -5.20 -11.09 6.52
N SER A 24 -3.90 -10.99 6.23
CA SER A 24 -3.34 -11.61 5.03
C SER A 24 -3.22 -13.13 5.16
N TYR A 25 -2.84 -13.63 6.33
CA TYR A 25 -2.64 -15.06 6.55
C TYR A 25 -3.94 -15.87 6.36
N GLU A 26 -5.02 -15.45 7.02
CA GLU A 26 -6.32 -16.13 6.97
C GLU A 26 -7.09 -15.91 5.65
N SER A 27 -6.73 -14.90 4.86
CA SER A 27 -7.36 -14.64 3.58
C SER A 27 -7.14 -15.79 2.59
N ASN A 28 -8.13 -16.09 1.76
CA ASN A 28 -8.03 -17.14 0.74
C ASN A 28 -8.67 -16.73 -0.59
N MET A 29 -8.28 -17.41 -1.67
CA MET A 29 -8.71 -17.09 -3.04
C MET A 29 -10.21 -17.28 -3.26
N LEU A 30 -10.88 -18.13 -2.47
CA LEU A 30 -12.32 -18.37 -2.58
C LEU A 30 -13.13 -17.20 -2.03
N ASP A 31 -12.76 -16.71 -0.84
CA ASP A 31 -13.41 -15.56 -0.21
C ASP A 31 -13.17 -14.28 -1.04
N ILE A 32 -11.97 -14.16 -1.62
CA ILE A 32 -11.62 -13.06 -2.52
C ILE A 32 -12.50 -13.10 -3.79
N ALA A 33 -12.69 -14.29 -4.40
CA ALA A 33 -13.57 -14.45 -5.55
C ALA A 33 -15.01 -14.03 -5.23
N ALA A 34 -15.53 -14.48 -4.08
CA ALA A 34 -16.86 -14.12 -3.62
C ALA A 34 -17.01 -12.62 -3.40
N ARG A 35 -16.02 -11.99 -2.74
CA ARG A 35 -16.03 -10.55 -2.46
C ARG A 35 -15.86 -9.69 -3.71
N ALA A 36 -15.12 -10.18 -4.70
CA ALA A 36 -14.94 -9.54 -6.01
C ALA A 36 -16.11 -9.78 -6.98
N GLU A 37 -17.09 -10.59 -6.59
CA GLU A 37 -18.24 -10.99 -7.42
C GLU A 37 -17.80 -11.64 -8.75
N VAL A 38 -16.74 -12.44 -8.70
CA VAL A 38 -16.24 -13.17 -9.87
C VAL A 38 -16.17 -14.67 -9.59
N SER A 39 -16.07 -15.49 -10.64
CA SER A 39 -15.86 -16.92 -10.48
C SER A 39 -14.45 -17.22 -9.96
N ARG A 40 -14.29 -18.34 -9.23
CA ARG A 40 -12.97 -18.85 -8.83
C ARG A 40 -12.05 -19.02 -10.03
N ALA A 41 -12.56 -19.52 -11.16
CA ALA A 41 -11.80 -19.67 -12.40
C ALA A 41 -11.28 -18.31 -12.91
N THR A 42 -12.09 -17.25 -12.78
CA THR A 42 -11.66 -15.89 -13.15
C THR A 42 -10.48 -15.42 -12.28
N VAL A 43 -10.50 -15.70 -10.97
CA VAL A 43 -9.37 -15.33 -10.09
C VAL A 43 -8.09 -16.07 -10.52
N TYR A 44 -8.16 -17.40 -10.74
CA TYR A 44 -7.00 -18.19 -11.15
C TYR A 44 -6.53 -17.90 -12.59
N ASN A 45 -7.37 -17.32 -13.44
CA ASN A 45 -6.95 -16.80 -14.75
C ASN A 45 -6.14 -15.52 -14.66
N HIS A 46 -6.23 -14.78 -13.54
CA HIS A 46 -5.49 -13.54 -13.31
C HIS A 46 -4.26 -13.73 -12.43
N PHE A 47 -4.32 -14.66 -11.48
CA PHE A 47 -3.29 -14.88 -10.47
C PHE A 47 -3.12 -16.39 -10.25
N SER A 48 -1.91 -16.90 -10.43
CA SER A 48 -1.59 -18.33 -10.25
C SER A 48 -1.83 -18.82 -8.82
N ASP A 49 -1.55 -17.95 -7.86
CA ASP A 49 -1.66 -18.22 -6.45
C ASP A 49 -1.91 -16.94 -5.62
N LYS A 50 -2.02 -17.12 -4.31
CA LYS A 50 -2.24 -16.02 -3.36
C LYS A 50 -1.04 -15.06 -3.27
N GLU A 51 0.18 -15.57 -3.39
CA GLU A 51 1.39 -14.76 -3.27
C GLU A 51 1.50 -13.77 -4.44
N GLU A 52 1.26 -14.23 -5.66
CA GLU A 52 1.21 -13.36 -6.85
C GLU A 52 0.12 -12.30 -6.71
N MET A 53 -1.07 -12.70 -6.23
CA MET A 53 -2.18 -11.77 -6.02
C MET A 53 -1.84 -10.72 -4.94
N MET A 54 -1.23 -11.13 -3.81
CA MET A 54 -0.81 -10.22 -2.72
C MET A 54 0.27 -9.24 -3.19
N THR A 55 1.27 -9.70 -3.94
CA THR A 55 2.31 -8.86 -4.54
C THR A 55 1.69 -7.82 -5.48
N SER A 56 0.74 -8.25 -6.32
CA SER A 56 0.02 -7.36 -7.24
C SER A 56 -0.87 -6.35 -6.51
N LEU A 57 -1.49 -6.74 -5.39
CA LEU A 57 -2.25 -5.83 -4.55
C LEU A 57 -1.34 -4.76 -3.95
N LEU A 58 -0.22 -5.16 -3.38
CA LEU A 58 0.74 -4.25 -2.77
C LEU A 58 1.32 -3.27 -3.81
N GLU A 59 1.68 -3.76 -5.00
CA GLU A 59 2.10 -2.91 -6.11
C GLU A 59 1.03 -1.87 -6.49
N SER A 60 -0.22 -2.31 -6.58
CA SER A 60 -1.36 -1.44 -6.90
C SER A 60 -1.56 -0.35 -5.85
N GLU A 61 -1.44 -0.68 -4.56
CA GLU A 61 -1.56 0.28 -3.46
C GLU A 61 -0.38 1.27 -3.43
N ILE A 62 0.85 0.81 -3.66
CA ILE A 62 2.02 1.68 -3.78
C ILE A 62 1.81 2.67 -4.93
N ARG A 63 1.42 2.20 -6.11
CA ARG A 63 1.14 3.07 -7.26
C ARG A 63 0.03 4.08 -6.96
N ARG A 64 -1.05 3.65 -6.29
CA ARG A 64 -2.15 4.53 -5.88
C ARG A 64 -1.66 5.65 -4.94
N LEU A 65 -0.85 5.32 -3.96
CA LEU A 65 -0.27 6.30 -3.02
C LEU A 65 0.58 7.34 -3.76
N PHE A 66 1.44 6.91 -4.68
CA PHE A 66 2.26 7.83 -5.45
C PHE A 66 1.46 8.68 -6.44
N GLU A 67 0.39 8.17 -7.02
CA GLU A 67 -0.52 8.98 -7.84
C GLU A 67 -1.24 10.07 -7.01
N ILE A 68 -1.60 9.79 -5.76
CA ILE A 68 -2.12 10.80 -4.83
C ILE A 68 -1.06 11.87 -4.56
N ALA A 69 0.16 11.45 -4.25
CA ALA A 69 1.26 12.37 -3.97
C ALA A 69 1.60 13.26 -5.18
N LYS A 70 1.67 12.69 -6.39
CA LYS A 70 1.92 13.43 -7.63
C LYS A 70 0.87 14.49 -7.94
N LYS A 71 -0.39 14.23 -7.58
CA LYS A 71 -1.51 15.17 -7.79
C LYS A 71 -1.61 16.23 -6.70
N SER A 72 -0.82 16.13 -5.65
CA SER A 72 -0.82 17.10 -4.56
C SER A 72 -0.21 18.43 -5.00
N PRO A 73 -0.80 19.58 -4.61
CA PRO A 73 -0.33 20.90 -5.07
C PRO A 73 1.09 21.25 -4.63
N THR A 74 1.51 20.77 -3.47
CA THR A 74 2.82 21.05 -2.89
C THR A 74 3.47 19.77 -2.34
N LYS A 75 4.80 19.80 -2.13
CA LYS A 75 5.51 18.70 -1.45
C LYS A 75 4.95 18.45 -0.04
N ARG A 76 4.60 19.50 0.67
CA ARG A 76 3.94 19.42 1.98
C ARG A 76 2.64 18.63 1.90
N ASP A 77 1.79 18.93 0.91
CA ASP A 77 0.52 18.24 0.73
C ASP A 77 0.74 16.78 0.30
N ALA A 78 1.75 16.52 -0.51
CA ALA A 78 2.14 15.14 -0.87
C ALA A 78 2.55 14.33 0.38
N LEU A 79 3.37 14.90 1.26
CA LEU A 79 3.76 14.28 2.54
C LEU A 79 2.54 14.02 3.43
N PHE A 80 1.69 15.02 3.60
CA PHE A 80 0.47 14.89 4.40
C PHE A 80 -0.45 13.80 3.88
N ASN A 81 -0.70 13.77 2.57
CA ASN A 81 -1.58 12.80 1.95
C ASN A 81 -1.01 11.37 2.04
N LEU A 82 0.28 11.18 1.80
CA LEU A 82 0.95 9.87 1.97
C LEU A 82 0.83 9.39 3.42
N SER A 83 1.14 10.26 4.38
CA SER A 83 1.04 9.97 5.81
C SER A 83 -0.38 9.56 6.21
N LEU A 84 -1.36 10.34 5.80
CA LEU A 84 -2.76 10.10 6.11
C LEU A 84 -3.26 8.77 5.52
N GLU A 85 -2.92 8.49 4.26
CA GLU A 85 -3.34 7.25 3.59
C GLU A 85 -2.72 6.01 4.24
N ILE A 86 -1.43 6.05 4.61
CA ILE A 86 -0.74 4.93 5.28
C ILE A 86 -1.31 4.75 6.70
N SER A 87 -1.45 5.83 7.47
CA SER A 87 -1.87 5.74 8.87
C SER A 87 -3.31 5.28 9.04
N LYS A 88 -4.21 5.59 8.10
CA LYS A 88 -5.63 5.21 8.18
C LYS A 88 -6.01 3.94 7.42
N ASP A 89 -5.08 3.30 6.67
CA ASP A 89 -5.41 2.13 5.85
C ASP A 89 -5.85 0.94 6.72
N PRO A 90 -7.10 0.49 6.63
CA PRO A 90 -7.62 -0.54 7.52
C PRO A 90 -7.02 -1.93 7.23
N ALA A 91 -6.67 -2.24 5.97
CA ALA A 91 -6.02 -3.50 5.62
C ALA A 91 -4.62 -3.56 6.22
N LEU A 92 -3.85 -2.46 6.12
CA LEU A 92 -2.52 -2.36 6.73
C LEU A 92 -2.60 -2.47 8.26
N ARG A 93 -3.59 -1.80 8.90
CA ARG A 93 -3.81 -1.92 10.36
C ARG A 93 -4.11 -3.36 10.76
N LYS A 94 -4.98 -4.04 10.00
CA LYS A 94 -5.31 -5.44 10.24
C LYS A 94 -4.08 -6.34 10.09
N MET A 95 -3.27 -6.16 9.05
CA MET A 95 -2.04 -6.94 8.85
C MET A 95 -1.01 -6.71 9.96
N VAL A 96 -0.86 -5.49 10.45
CA VAL A 96 0.03 -5.21 11.61
C VAL A 96 -0.44 -5.94 12.86
N GLU A 97 -1.75 -6.07 13.06
CA GLU A 97 -2.36 -6.77 14.19
C GLU A 97 -2.20 -8.30 14.08
N THR A 98 -2.51 -8.87 12.91
CA THR A 98 -2.63 -10.33 12.73
C THR A 98 -1.39 -10.99 12.14
N ASP A 99 -0.61 -10.26 11.33
CA ASP A 99 0.51 -10.78 10.54
C ASP A 99 1.79 -9.94 10.71
N PRO A 100 2.20 -9.60 11.95
CA PRO A 100 3.31 -8.64 12.18
C PRO A 100 4.65 -9.13 11.63
N LEU A 101 4.87 -10.44 11.51
CA LEU A 101 6.10 -10.99 10.95
C LEU A 101 6.20 -10.74 9.42
N ASP A 102 5.10 -10.76 8.70
CA ASP A 102 5.10 -10.49 7.26
C ASP A 102 5.34 -9.00 7.00
N ILE A 103 4.77 -8.13 7.83
CA ILE A 103 5.10 -6.69 7.81
C ILE A 103 6.58 -6.47 8.12
N ALA A 104 7.11 -7.10 9.17
CA ALA A 104 8.52 -6.96 9.53
C ALA A 104 9.43 -7.44 8.39
N LYS A 105 9.16 -8.58 7.76
CA LYS A 105 9.90 -9.07 6.60
C LYS A 105 9.87 -8.05 5.46
N PHE A 106 8.70 -7.54 5.11
CA PHE A 106 8.58 -6.56 4.02
C PHE A 106 9.42 -5.30 4.28
N VAL A 107 9.45 -4.76 5.50
CA VAL A 107 10.19 -3.53 5.80
C VAL A 107 11.69 -3.75 6.04
N THR A 108 12.15 -4.99 6.26
CA THR A 108 13.56 -5.31 6.54
C THR A 108 14.29 -5.98 5.38
N VAL A 109 13.57 -6.67 4.48
CA VAL A 109 14.15 -7.36 3.31
C VAL A 109 13.96 -6.46 2.08
N THR A 110 15.00 -5.71 1.74
CA THR A 110 14.93 -4.62 0.73
C THR A 110 15.31 -5.05 -0.69
N ASP A 111 15.52 -6.32 -0.96
CA ASP A 111 15.79 -6.85 -2.31
C ASP A 111 14.51 -7.17 -3.11
N HIS A 112 13.33 -7.00 -2.51
CA HIS A 112 12.07 -7.18 -3.21
C HIS A 112 11.86 -6.09 -4.28
N PRO A 113 11.41 -6.43 -5.52
CA PRO A 113 11.28 -5.47 -6.63
C PRO A 113 10.43 -4.22 -6.32
N LEU A 114 9.47 -4.32 -5.40
CA LEU A 114 8.65 -3.18 -4.98
C LEU A 114 9.45 -2.07 -4.28
N TRP A 115 10.60 -2.40 -3.69
CA TRP A 115 11.48 -1.39 -3.09
C TRP A 115 12.12 -0.47 -4.14
N SER A 116 12.45 -0.99 -5.34
CA SER A 116 12.89 -0.14 -6.46
C SER A 116 11.79 0.84 -6.86
N LEU A 117 10.54 0.35 -6.99
CA LEU A 117 9.38 1.20 -7.30
C LEU A 117 9.19 2.31 -6.25
N ILE A 118 9.28 1.98 -4.96
CA ILE A 118 9.14 2.93 -3.85
C ILE A 118 10.27 3.97 -3.92
N SER A 119 11.51 3.53 -4.03
CA SER A 119 12.69 4.40 -4.03
C SER A 119 12.69 5.35 -5.23
N GLU A 120 12.42 4.86 -6.43
CA GLU A 120 12.34 5.68 -7.65
C GLU A 120 11.21 6.71 -7.54
N SER A 121 10.04 6.31 -7.05
CA SER A 121 8.90 7.20 -6.89
C SER A 121 9.17 8.30 -5.85
N LEU A 122 9.75 7.95 -4.70
CA LEU A 122 10.13 8.92 -3.67
C LEU A 122 11.24 9.87 -4.16
N THR A 123 12.24 9.36 -4.86
CA THR A 123 13.31 10.18 -5.45
C THR A 123 12.76 11.16 -6.48
N SER A 124 11.82 10.72 -7.30
CA SER A 124 11.14 11.60 -8.28
C SER A 124 10.36 12.75 -7.62
N LEU A 125 9.76 12.51 -6.44
CA LEU A 125 8.94 13.50 -5.74
C LEU A 125 9.77 14.40 -4.82
N PHE A 126 10.76 13.83 -4.12
CA PHE A 126 11.44 14.50 -2.98
C PHE A 126 12.97 14.65 -3.18
N GLY A 127 13.55 14.11 -4.27
CA GLY A 127 14.98 14.25 -4.57
C GLY A 127 15.87 13.61 -3.51
N GLU A 128 16.91 14.34 -3.08
CA GLU A 128 17.92 13.87 -2.12
C GLU A 128 17.35 13.54 -0.72
N THR A 129 16.20 14.09 -0.37
CA THR A 129 15.54 13.86 0.91
C THR A 129 14.61 12.64 0.92
N SER A 130 14.53 11.91 -0.21
CA SER A 130 13.69 10.71 -0.37
C SER A 130 13.91 9.64 0.71
N GLY A 131 15.16 9.44 1.14
CA GLY A 131 15.50 8.50 2.21
C GLY A 131 14.90 8.90 3.57
N LEU A 132 14.92 10.19 3.90
CA LEU A 132 14.30 10.68 5.13
C LEU A 132 12.78 10.51 5.10
N VAL A 133 12.16 10.82 3.96
CA VAL A 133 10.72 10.61 3.75
C VAL A 133 10.36 9.14 3.88
N LEU A 134 11.15 8.24 3.29
CA LEU A 134 10.94 6.80 3.38
C LEU A 134 10.91 6.31 4.83
N HIS A 135 11.93 6.66 5.62
CA HIS A 135 12.00 6.25 7.02
C HIS A 135 10.84 6.80 7.85
N TRP A 136 10.44 8.04 7.58
CA TRP A 136 9.27 8.64 8.22
C TRP A 136 7.97 7.90 7.89
N LEU A 137 7.75 7.52 6.62
CA LEU A 137 6.58 6.75 6.20
C LEU A 137 6.58 5.31 6.76
N ILE A 138 7.74 4.64 6.77
CA ILE A 138 7.87 3.29 7.36
C ILE A 138 7.51 3.34 8.85
N GLY A 139 7.94 4.36 9.59
CA GLY A 139 7.58 4.51 11.00
C GLY A 139 6.08 4.48 11.27
N GLN A 140 5.27 5.00 10.35
CA GLN A 140 3.81 5.04 10.47
C GLN A 140 3.13 3.68 10.19
N VAL A 141 3.83 2.73 9.56
CA VAL A 141 3.33 1.36 9.43
C VAL A 141 3.17 0.75 10.82
N ALA A 142 4.17 0.92 11.69
CA ALA A 142 4.14 0.41 13.06
C ALA A 142 3.37 1.33 14.02
N ALA A 143 3.53 2.65 13.88
CA ALA A 143 2.95 3.67 14.75
C ALA A 143 2.18 4.71 13.93
N PRO A 144 0.90 4.45 13.61
CA PRO A 144 0.09 5.34 12.78
C PRO A 144 -0.12 6.69 13.46
N LEU A 145 -0.10 7.75 12.65
CA LEU A 145 -0.32 9.12 13.11
C LEU A 145 -1.80 9.50 13.00
N THR A 146 -2.23 10.35 13.91
CA THR A 146 -3.50 11.07 13.76
C THR A 146 -3.40 12.09 12.62
N PRO A 147 -4.52 12.57 12.05
CA PRO A 147 -4.49 13.60 11.01
C PRO A 147 -3.77 14.89 11.47
N ALA A 148 -3.89 15.27 12.74
CA ALA A 148 -3.21 16.44 13.30
C ALA A 148 -1.68 16.24 13.38
N GLU A 149 -1.23 15.08 13.83
CA GLU A 149 0.19 14.71 13.86
C GLU A 149 0.77 14.59 12.43
N SER A 150 0.05 13.96 11.51
CA SER A 150 0.44 13.89 10.10
C SER A 150 0.63 15.28 9.50
N SER A 151 -0.29 16.22 9.77
CA SER A 151 -0.19 17.60 9.32
C SER A 151 1.03 18.31 9.92
N SER A 152 1.20 18.21 11.24
CA SER A 152 2.31 18.85 11.96
C SER A 152 3.69 18.33 11.49
N GLN A 153 3.82 17.00 11.34
CA GLN A 153 5.08 16.39 10.91
C GLN A 153 5.36 16.65 9.43
N ALA A 154 4.33 16.68 8.58
CA ALA A 154 4.48 17.06 7.17
C ALA A 154 4.97 18.52 7.03
N ASP A 155 4.48 19.44 7.88
CA ASP A 155 4.96 20.84 7.93
C ASP A 155 6.44 20.93 8.34
N GLN A 156 6.85 20.15 9.34
CA GLN A 156 8.24 20.12 9.80
C GLN A 156 9.17 19.54 8.73
N LEU A 157 8.78 18.41 8.14
CA LEU A 157 9.57 17.71 7.11
C LEU A 157 9.68 18.56 5.84
N ALA A 158 8.59 19.22 5.43
CA ALA A 158 8.58 20.07 4.23
C ALA A 158 9.51 21.28 4.33
N ARG A 159 9.84 21.76 5.54
CA ARG A 159 10.84 22.83 5.74
C ARG A 159 12.29 22.37 5.52
N ALA A 160 12.52 21.06 5.56
CA ALA A 160 13.82 20.46 5.31
C ALA A 160 14.01 20.03 3.85
N LEU A 161 12.95 20.14 3.01
CA LEU A 161 12.93 19.79 1.59
C LEU A 161 13.14 21.01 0.70
#